data_91609434f05c87f57cb66334aebb23a0
#
_entry.id   91609434f05c87f57cb66334aebb23a0
#
_cell.length_a   1.000
_cell.length_b   1.000
_cell.length_c   1.000
_cell.angle_alpha   90.00
_cell.angle_beta   90.00
_cell.angle_gamma   90.00
#
_symmetry.space_group_name_H-M   'P 1'
#
loop_
_entity.id
_entity.type
_entity.pdbx_description
1 polymer ?
#
loop_
_entity_poly.entity_id
_entity_poly.type
_entity_poly.pdbx_seq_one_letter_code
_entity_poly.pdbx_strand_id
1 'polypeptide(L)'
;MAYTTIDNPELYFQVKTWTGTGSSNALTLDGDEDMQPDYVMIKQRSSTQQWNGYDDLRGVQEYLGWNTSIVENTQSQGLTAFGSDGFTVGTDDMVNKSSSTYVAYCWKESATAGFDMVLYTGNGSARTISHSLSAKPDFFSVKSRTFAEQWECYHKLLGATKCLQFDDDSAEADILNRFNDTEPTTSVFTVGDADGQTVSLQDEDN
;
A
#
# COMPACT_ATOMS: atom_id res chain seq x y z
N MET A 1 3.10 33.03 -1.42
CA MET A 1 3.97 31.97 -1.97
C MET A 1 3.27 30.65 -1.69
N ALA A 2 2.87 29.92 -2.70
CA ALA A 2 2.33 28.57 -2.49
C ALA A 2 3.48 27.69 -1.97
N TYR A 3 3.27 27.01 -0.85
CA TYR A 3 4.25 26.09 -0.27
C TYR A 3 4.32 24.76 -1.04
N THR A 4 3.32 24.48 -1.86
CA THR A 4 3.17 23.25 -2.62
C THR A 4 2.39 23.53 -3.89
N THR A 5 2.51 22.68 -4.88
CA THR A 5 1.68 22.70 -6.10
C THR A 5 0.30 22.09 -5.88
N ILE A 6 0.04 21.54 -4.68
CA ILE A 6 -1.25 20.98 -4.30
C ILE A 6 -2.07 22.09 -3.64
N ASP A 7 -3.02 22.65 -4.37
CA ASP A 7 -3.91 23.69 -3.85
C ASP A 7 -5.06 23.10 -3.01
N ASN A 8 -5.51 21.89 -3.36
CA ASN A 8 -6.52 21.15 -2.62
C ASN A 8 -6.07 19.70 -2.36
N PRO A 9 -5.67 19.34 -1.12
CA PRO A 9 -5.21 17.99 -0.79
C PRO A 9 -6.32 16.94 -0.86
N GLU A 10 -7.62 17.32 -0.75
CA GLU A 10 -8.75 16.39 -0.79
C GLU A 10 -8.91 15.70 -2.14
N LEU A 11 -8.34 16.27 -3.21
CA LEU A 11 -8.27 15.62 -4.52
C LEU A 11 -7.37 14.36 -4.54
N TYR A 12 -6.53 14.17 -3.51
CA TYR A 12 -5.50 13.12 -3.51
C TYR A 12 -5.48 12.26 -2.25
N PHE A 13 -6.01 12.78 -1.14
CA PHE A 13 -6.04 12.06 0.12
C PHE A 13 -7.23 12.45 0.96
N GLN A 14 -8.02 11.47 1.37
CA GLN A 14 -9.14 11.65 2.29
C GLN A 14 -9.19 10.54 3.34
N VAL A 15 -9.86 10.80 4.44
CA VAL A 15 -10.07 9.82 5.52
C VAL A 15 -11.56 9.63 5.74
N LYS A 16 -12.01 8.38 5.78
CA LYS A 16 -13.41 8.01 6.06
C LYS A 16 -13.52 7.20 7.33
N THR A 17 -14.52 7.55 8.17
CA THR A 17 -14.90 6.71 9.32
C THR A 17 -16.35 6.25 9.19
N TRP A 18 -16.63 5.03 9.65
CA TRP A 18 -18.00 4.52 9.66
C TRP A 18 -18.22 3.52 10.79
N THR A 19 -19.50 3.24 11.03
CA THR A 19 -19.93 2.11 11.83
C THR A 19 -20.39 1.01 10.88
N GLY A 20 -19.85 -0.20 11.05
CA GLY A 20 -20.17 -1.34 10.22
C GLY A 20 -21.64 -1.73 10.31
N THR A 21 -22.18 -2.16 9.19
CA THR A 21 -23.60 -2.55 9.05
C THR A 21 -23.80 -4.06 8.99
N GLY A 22 -22.76 -4.83 8.68
CA GLY A 22 -22.85 -6.27 8.39
C GLY A 22 -23.54 -6.59 7.06
N SER A 23 -23.78 -5.58 6.22
CA SER A 23 -24.36 -5.69 4.88
C SER A 23 -23.55 -4.85 3.92
N SER A 24 -23.66 -5.09 2.60
CA SER A 24 -22.95 -4.26 1.60
C SER A 24 -23.19 -2.77 1.90
N ASN A 25 -22.11 -1.99 1.95
CA ASN A 25 -22.12 -0.60 2.38
C ASN A 25 -21.27 0.26 1.44
N ALA A 26 -21.91 1.12 0.67
CA ALA A 26 -21.26 2.12 -0.14
C ALA A 26 -20.88 3.32 0.74
N LEU A 27 -19.63 3.69 0.75
CA LEU A 27 -19.05 4.74 1.57
C LEU A 27 -18.59 5.89 0.67
N THR A 28 -19.34 6.98 0.69
CA THR A 28 -18.93 8.24 0.04
C THR A 28 -17.92 8.96 0.93
N LEU A 29 -16.87 9.53 0.35
CA LEU A 29 -15.91 10.37 1.06
C LEU A 29 -16.57 11.67 1.52
N ASP A 30 -16.00 12.31 2.55
CA ASP A 30 -16.62 13.45 3.22
C ASP A 30 -15.99 14.79 2.82
N GLY A 31 -15.01 14.81 1.89
CA GLY A 31 -14.38 16.03 1.38
C GLY A 31 -15.31 16.85 0.50
N ASP A 32 -14.92 18.10 0.23
CA ASP A 32 -15.65 18.99 -0.68
C ASP A 32 -15.47 18.59 -2.17
N GLU A 33 -14.50 17.71 -2.45
CA GLU A 33 -14.15 17.23 -3.79
C GLU A 33 -14.36 15.73 -3.91
N ASP A 34 -14.99 15.31 -5.00
CA ASP A 34 -15.11 13.89 -5.34
C ASP A 34 -13.73 13.28 -5.62
N MET A 35 -13.41 12.18 -4.95
CA MET A 35 -12.16 11.47 -5.15
C MET A 35 -12.41 9.96 -5.28
N GLN A 36 -12.13 9.41 -6.48
CA GLN A 36 -11.96 7.97 -6.61
C GLN A 36 -10.63 7.59 -5.96
N PRO A 37 -10.62 6.78 -4.90
CA PRO A 37 -9.37 6.27 -4.34
C PRO A 37 -8.81 5.15 -5.21
N ASP A 38 -7.49 5.15 -5.42
CA ASP A 38 -6.77 4.06 -6.06
C ASP A 38 -6.17 3.11 -5.01
N TYR A 39 -5.98 3.61 -3.77
CA TYR A 39 -5.56 2.83 -2.62
C TYR A 39 -6.41 3.14 -1.39
N VAL A 40 -6.88 2.09 -0.70
CA VAL A 40 -7.68 2.18 0.52
C VAL A 40 -7.10 1.29 1.61
N MET A 41 -6.64 1.89 2.70
CA MET A 41 -6.17 1.18 3.89
C MET A 41 -7.21 1.22 4.99
N ILE A 42 -7.77 0.07 5.34
CA ILE A 42 -8.86 -0.07 6.31
C ILE A 42 -8.36 -0.62 7.63
N LYS A 43 -8.82 -0.02 8.74
CA LYS A 43 -8.60 -0.52 10.10
C LYS A 43 -9.89 -0.54 10.90
N GLN A 44 -10.20 -1.70 11.50
CA GLN A 44 -11.21 -1.77 12.54
C GLN A 44 -10.69 -1.09 13.82
N ARG A 45 -11.36 -0.04 14.26
CA ARG A 45 -10.98 0.75 15.44
C ARG A 45 -11.36 0.09 16.76
N SER A 46 -12.41 -0.72 16.73
CA SER A 46 -12.99 -1.40 17.92
C SER A 46 -12.40 -2.79 18.17
N SER A 47 -11.38 -3.22 17.42
CA SER A 47 -10.73 -4.54 17.57
C SER A 47 -9.28 -4.51 17.15
N THR A 48 -8.56 -5.59 17.47
CA THR A 48 -7.15 -5.83 17.12
C THR A 48 -6.93 -6.40 15.71
N GLN A 49 -7.96 -6.37 14.83
CA GLN A 49 -7.81 -6.80 13.44
C GLN A 49 -6.64 -6.09 12.75
N GLN A 50 -6.06 -6.74 11.75
CA GLN A 50 -4.96 -6.17 10.97
C GLN A 50 -5.37 -4.94 10.17
N TRP A 51 -4.39 -4.23 9.62
CA TRP A 51 -4.56 -3.16 8.66
C TRP A 51 -4.62 -3.76 7.26
N ASN A 52 -5.75 -3.64 6.57
CA ASN A 52 -5.93 -4.21 5.24
C ASN A 52 -5.76 -3.14 4.17
N GLY A 53 -4.79 -3.33 3.28
CA GLY A 53 -4.58 -2.48 2.11
C GLY A 53 -5.19 -3.10 0.86
N TYR A 54 -6.04 -2.36 0.19
CA TYR A 54 -6.66 -2.67 -1.11
C TYR A 54 -6.24 -1.63 -2.12
N ASP A 55 -6.02 -2.02 -3.36
CA ASP A 55 -5.74 -1.12 -4.47
C ASP A 55 -6.40 -1.58 -5.77
N ASP A 56 -6.55 -0.65 -6.71
CA ASP A 56 -7.18 -0.90 -7.98
C ASP A 56 -6.29 -1.67 -8.97
N LEU A 57 -4.96 -1.62 -8.79
CA LEU A 57 -4.01 -2.35 -9.63
C LEU A 57 -4.12 -3.87 -9.44
N ARG A 58 -4.27 -4.33 -8.19
CA ARG A 58 -4.50 -5.75 -7.87
C ARG A 58 -5.96 -6.13 -8.06
N GLY A 59 -6.83 -5.14 -8.04
CA GLY A 59 -8.27 -5.29 -8.17
C GLY A 59 -9.00 -5.37 -6.84
N VAL A 60 -10.33 -5.30 -6.89
CA VAL A 60 -11.18 -5.45 -5.72
C VAL A 60 -11.01 -6.83 -5.09
N GLN A 61 -11.24 -6.90 -3.77
CA GLN A 61 -11.18 -8.12 -2.96
C GLN A 61 -9.76 -8.63 -2.64
N GLU A 62 -8.73 -8.21 -3.37
CA GLU A 62 -7.36 -8.58 -3.07
C GLU A 62 -6.78 -7.64 -2.01
N TYR A 63 -6.26 -8.19 -0.90
CA TYR A 63 -5.67 -7.37 0.16
C TYR A 63 -4.32 -7.88 0.63
N LEU A 64 -3.52 -6.94 1.11
CA LEU A 64 -2.29 -7.18 1.87
C LEU A 64 -2.44 -6.60 3.28
N GLY A 65 -1.97 -7.35 4.28
CA GLY A 65 -1.92 -6.87 5.66
C GLY A 65 -0.65 -6.04 5.91
N TRP A 66 -0.80 -4.77 6.29
CA TRP A 66 0.35 -3.88 6.52
C TRP A 66 1.19 -4.22 7.76
N ASN A 67 0.60 -4.87 8.72
CA ASN A 67 1.25 -5.26 9.99
C ASN A 67 1.42 -6.78 10.09
N THR A 68 1.54 -7.46 8.96
CA THR A 68 1.74 -8.91 8.90
C THR A 68 2.56 -9.29 7.67
N SER A 69 3.32 -10.36 7.77
CA SER A 69 4.09 -10.94 6.66
C SER A 69 3.27 -11.86 5.74
N ILE A 70 1.95 -12.00 5.96
CA ILE A 70 1.11 -12.91 5.16
C ILE A 70 1.15 -12.57 3.67
N VAL A 71 0.91 -13.58 2.85
CA VAL A 71 0.73 -13.42 1.40
C VAL A 71 -0.53 -12.62 1.08
N GLU A 72 -0.67 -12.19 -0.16
CA GLU A 72 -1.92 -11.63 -0.65
C GLU A 72 -3.08 -12.63 -0.46
N ASN A 73 -4.22 -12.11 -0.07
CA ASN A 73 -5.42 -12.92 0.14
C ASN A 73 -6.63 -12.30 -0.54
N THR A 74 -7.46 -13.16 -1.10
CA THR A 74 -8.76 -12.78 -1.66
C THR A 74 -9.82 -12.75 -0.56
N GLN A 75 -10.50 -11.63 -0.42
CA GLN A 75 -11.58 -11.41 0.53
C GLN A 75 -12.85 -11.00 -0.20
N SER A 76 -13.62 -11.97 -0.67
CA SER A 76 -14.77 -11.75 -1.56
C SER A 76 -15.84 -10.78 -1.01
N GLN A 77 -15.87 -10.56 0.30
CA GLN A 77 -16.73 -9.63 1.00
C GLN A 77 -15.93 -8.52 1.70
N GLY A 78 -14.67 -8.30 1.32
CA GLY A 78 -13.84 -7.17 1.74
C GLY A 78 -14.23 -5.87 1.03
N LEU A 79 -13.28 -5.18 0.43
CA LEU A 79 -13.55 -4.06 -0.48
C LEU A 79 -14.06 -4.64 -1.81
N THR A 80 -15.25 -4.25 -2.25
CA THR A 80 -15.93 -4.85 -3.41
C THR A 80 -16.05 -3.92 -4.61
N ALA A 81 -15.82 -2.61 -4.43
CA ALA A 81 -15.77 -1.65 -5.52
C ALA A 81 -14.99 -0.40 -5.11
N PHE A 82 -14.25 0.18 -6.06
CA PHE A 82 -13.80 1.55 -6.05
C PHE A 82 -14.84 2.41 -6.77
N GLY A 83 -15.32 3.48 -6.14
CA GLY A 83 -16.32 4.39 -6.69
C GLY A 83 -15.71 5.72 -7.09
N SER A 84 -16.43 6.51 -7.88
CA SER A 84 -15.98 7.85 -8.32
C SER A 84 -15.75 8.82 -7.16
N ASP A 85 -16.40 8.56 -6.02
CA ASP A 85 -16.22 9.31 -4.78
C ASP A 85 -16.35 8.35 -3.59
N GLY A 86 -15.33 7.53 -3.39
CA GLY A 86 -15.27 6.56 -2.32
C GLY A 86 -15.16 5.10 -2.75
N PHE A 87 -15.72 4.20 -1.94
CA PHE A 87 -15.59 2.76 -2.13
C PHE A 87 -16.75 1.99 -1.50
N THR A 88 -16.90 0.72 -1.88
CA THR A 88 -17.91 -0.16 -1.29
C THR A 88 -17.24 -1.31 -0.54
N VAL A 89 -17.72 -1.59 0.67
CA VAL A 89 -17.32 -2.77 1.46
C VAL A 89 -18.47 -3.78 1.52
N GLY A 90 -18.12 -5.05 1.53
CA GLY A 90 -19.05 -6.16 1.66
C GLY A 90 -19.43 -6.43 3.12
N THR A 91 -19.56 -7.70 3.46
CA THR A 91 -20.04 -8.16 4.78
C THR A 91 -18.92 -8.68 5.69
N ASP A 92 -17.69 -8.69 5.24
CA ASP A 92 -16.58 -9.24 6.00
C ASP A 92 -16.33 -8.45 7.31
N ASP A 93 -16.07 -9.18 8.38
CA ASP A 93 -15.87 -8.62 9.72
C ASP A 93 -14.66 -7.69 9.82
N MET A 94 -13.65 -7.85 8.96
CA MET A 94 -12.44 -7.01 8.96
C MET A 94 -12.71 -5.60 8.44
N VAL A 95 -13.78 -5.42 7.64
CA VAL A 95 -14.13 -4.13 7.02
C VAL A 95 -15.52 -3.61 7.39
N ASN A 96 -16.49 -4.47 7.79
CA ASN A 96 -17.88 -4.03 7.94
C ASN A 96 -18.72 -4.84 8.95
N LYS A 97 -18.12 -5.41 9.99
CA LYS A 97 -18.86 -6.08 11.06
C LYS A 97 -19.88 -5.13 11.68
N SER A 98 -21.13 -5.60 11.83
CA SER A 98 -22.22 -4.83 12.45
C SER A 98 -21.81 -4.24 13.81
N SER A 99 -22.10 -2.96 14.01
CA SER A 99 -21.82 -2.18 15.22
C SER A 99 -20.34 -1.96 15.56
N SER A 100 -19.40 -2.44 14.76
CA SER A 100 -17.97 -2.15 14.91
C SER A 100 -17.61 -0.83 14.23
N THR A 101 -16.58 -0.16 14.72
CA THR A 101 -16.14 1.13 14.15
C THR A 101 -14.86 0.96 13.32
N TYR A 102 -14.79 1.70 12.22
CA TYR A 102 -13.71 1.63 11.24
C TYR A 102 -13.15 3.00 10.89
N VAL A 103 -11.98 2.98 10.28
CA VAL A 103 -11.37 4.10 9.59
C VAL A 103 -10.74 3.58 8.31
N ALA A 104 -10.87 4.34 7.23
CA ALA A 104 -10.10 4.17 6.00
C ALA A 104 -9.25 5.41 5.74
N TYR A 105 -8.05 5.18 5.28
CA TYR A 105 -7.17 6.16 4.66
C TYR A 105 -7.19 5.89 3.16
N CYS A 106 -7.52 6.89 2.39
CA CYS A 106 -7.78 6.78 0.95
C CYS A 106 -6.81 7.67 0.19
N TRP A 107 -6.05 7.09 -0.74
CA TRP A 107 -5.11 7.82 -1.59
C TRP A 107 -5.52 7.69 -3.06
N LYS A 108 -5.28 8.75 -3.80
CA LYS A 108 -5.30 8.75 -5.25
C LYS A 108 -3.89 8.74 -5.80
N GLU A 109 -3.62 7.87 -6.76
CA GLU A 109 -2.35 7.82 -7.47
C GLU A 109 -2.14 9.11 -8.27
N SER A 110 -1.01 9.77 -8.05
CA SER A 110 -0.68 11.02 -8.72
C SER A 110 0.77 11.41 -8.51
N ALA A 111 1.47 11.69 -9.61
CA ALA A 111 2.81 12.28 -9.55
C ALA A 111 2.81 13.67 -8.85
N THR A 112 1.71 14.43 -8.96
CA THR A 112 1.56 15.73 -8.28
C THR A 112 1.48 15.56 -6.77
N ALA A 113 0.75 14.55 -6.29
CA ALA A 113 0.65 14.22 -4.87
C ALA A 113 1.85 13.44 -4.35
N GLY A 114 2.66 12.87 -5.25
CA GLY A 114 3.83 12.07 -4.88
C GLY A 114 3.47 10.66 -4.40
N PHE A 115 2.35 10.10 -4.86
CA PHE A 115 1.92 8.75 -4.56
C PHE A 115 1.81 7.92 -5.84
N ASP A 116 2.41 6.73 -5.83
CA ASP A 116 2.47 5.81 -6.96
C ASP A 116 2.48 4.36 -6.45
N MET A 117 1.87 3.46 -7.20
CA MET A 117 1.85 2.04 -6.93
C MET A 117 2.39 1.29 -8.14
N VAL A 118 3.18 0.26 -7.91
CA VAL A 118 3.83 -0.50 -8.97
C VAL A 118 3.70 -1.99 -8.74
N LEU A 119 3.17 -2.71 -9.71
CA LEU A 119 3.23 -4.17 -9.74
C LEU A 119 4.41 -4.63 -10.60
N TYR A 120 5.15 -5.61 -10.11
CA TYR A 120 6.20 -6.25 -10.88
C TYR A 120 6.36 -7.71 -10.45
N THR A 121 6.86 -8.55 -11.35
CA THR A 121 7.22 -9.94 -11.06
C THR A 121 8.70 -10.02 -10.71
N GLY A 122 9.04 -10.65 -9.59
CA GLY A 122 10.42 -10.92 -9.20
C GLY A 122 11.08 -11.91 -10.19
N ASN A 123 12.39 -11.83 -10.32
CA ASN A 123 13.17 -12.72 -11.20
C ASN A 123 14.44 -13.27 -10.52
N GLY A 124 14.56 -13.10 -9.22
CA GLY A 124 15.72 -13.57 -8.45
C GLY A 124 17.01 -12.81 -8.72
N SER A 125 16.96 -11.65 -9.37
CA SER A 125 18.15 -10.87 -9.73
C SER A 125 17.93 -9.37 -9.47
N ALA A 126 19.02 -8.68 -9.15
CA ALA A 126 18.98 -7.23 -8.99
C ALA A 126 18.55 -6.55 -10.29
N ARG A 127 17.61 -5.59 -10.18
CA ARG A 127 17.12 -4.83 -11.34
C ARG A 127 16.44 -3.53 -10.92
N THR A 128 16.22 -2.66 -11.89
CA THR A 128 15.44 -1.43 -11.71
C THR A 128 13.96 -1.68 -12.00
N ILE A 129 13.10 -1.04 -11.21
CA ILE A 129 11.65 -1.01 -11.37
C ILE A 129 11.25 0.44 -11.66
N SER A 130 10.50 0.65 -12.74
CA SER A 130 10.03 1.99 -13.11
C SER A 130 8.87 2.44 -12.22
N HIS A 131 8.81 3.75 -11.99
CA HIS A 131 7.69 4.42 -11.32
C HIS A 131 7.31 5.70 -12.07
N SER A 132 6.13 6.27 -11.78
CA SER A 132 5.54 7.42 -12.50
C SER A 132 5.69 8.76 -11.79
N LEU A 133 6.34 8.82 -10.62
CA LEU A 133 6.38 10.03 -9.76
C LEU A 133 7.05 11.24 -10.40
N SER A 134 7.93 11.05 -11.40
CA SER A 134 8.75 12.12 -11.98
C SER A 134 9.62 12.87 -10.96
N ALA A 135 9.71 12.35 -9.74
CA ALA A 135 10.53 12.82 -8.63
C ALA A 135 11.14 11.63 -7.91
N LYS A 136 12.30 11.82 -7.27
CA LYS A 136 12.91 10.79 -6.44
C LYS A 136 11.99 10.51 -5.25
N PRO A 137 11.55 9.25 -5.02
CA PRO A 137 10.75 8.93 -3.85
C PRO A 137 11.57 9.09 -2.57
N ASP A 138 10.96 9.72 -1.57
CA ASP A 138 11.54 9.84 -0.23
C ASP A 138 11.34 8.59 0.61
N PHE A 139 10.31 7.81 0.26
CA PHE A 139 9.93 6.57 0.92
C PHE A 139 9.29 5.64 -0.12
N PHE A 140 9.57 4.36 -0.03
CA PHE A 140 8.78 3.31 -0.67
C PHE A 140 8.85 2.01 0.13
N SER A 141 7.89 1.14 -0.09
CA SER A 141 7.80 -0.17 0.55
C SER A 141 7.51 -1.24 -0.49
N VAL A 142 8.13 -2.39 -0.34
CA VAL A 142 7.96 -3.55 -1.22
C VAL A 142 7.40 -4.71 -0.42
N LYS A 143 6.44 -5.44 -0.98
CA LYS A 143 5.83 -6.63 -0.39
C LYS A 143 5.68 -7.71 -1.44
N SER A 144 6.13 -8.93 -1.12
CA SER A 144 5.79 -10.10 -1.91
C SER A 144 4.29 -10.40 -1.77
N ARG A 145 3.64 -10.67 -2.91
CA ARG A 145 2.25 -11.11 -2.97
C ARG A 145 2.12 -12.62 -2.76
N THR A 146 3.12 -13.38 -3.20
CA THR A 146 3.11 -14.85 -3.25
C THR A 146 3.83 -15.51 -2.09
N PHE A 147 4.77 -14.81 -1.44
CA PHE A 147 5.55 -15.33 -0.33
C PHE A 147 5.25 -14.59 0.96
N ALA A 148 5.24 -15.33 2.09
CA ALA A 148 5.00 -14.78 3.43
C ALA A 148 6.26 -14.09 3.99
N GLU A 149 6.64 -12.98 3.37
CA GLU A 149 7.81 -12.16 3.67
C GLU A 149 7.39 -10.81 4.24
N GLN A 150 8.29 -10.11 4.93
CA GLN A 150 8.02 -8.80 5.52
C GLN A 150 7.84 -7.71 4.46
N TRP A 151 7.34 -6.56 4.92
CA TRP A 151 7.31 -5.30 4.18
C TRP A 151 8.68 -4.63 4.27
N GLU A 152 9.43 -4.63 3.20
CA GLU A 152 10.75 -4.01 3.12
C GLU A 152 10.64 -2.53 2.75
N CYS A 153 11.14 -1.65 3.63
CA CYS A 153 10.92 -0.22 3.55
C CYS A 153 12.23 0.55 3.34
N TYR A 154 12.28 1.33 2.27
CA TYR A 154 13.28 2.35 2.04
C TYR A 154 12.85 3.68 2.61
N HIS A 155 13.77 4.44 3.17
CA HIS A 155 13.58 5.84 3.50
C HIS A 155 14.86 6.64 3.24
N LYS A 156 14.74 7.80 2.58
CA LYS A 156 15.89 8.62 2.14
C LYS A 156 16.89 8.99 3.23
N LEU A 157 16.43 9.12 4.49
CA LEU A 157 17.32 9.46 5.61
C LEU A 157 18.12 8.26 6.13
N LEU A 158 17.71 7.04 5.79
CA LEU A 158 18.47 5.82 6.08
C LEU A 158 19.41 5.47 4.93
N GLY A 159 19.04 5.85 3.70
CA GLY A 159 19.75 5.48 2.48
C GLY A 159 19.44 4.06 2.01
N ALA A 160 19.93 3.71 0.83
CA ALA A 160 19.63 2.44 0.17
C ALA A 160 20.38 1.23 0.75
N THR A 161 21.33 1.44 1.66
CA THR A 161 22.03 0.35 2.36
C THR A 161 21.24 -0.20 3.55
N LYS A 162 20.20 0.51 3.99
CA LYS A 162 19.43 0.15 5.19
C LYS A 162 17.97 -0.07 4.87
N CYS A 163 17.35 -0.94 5.67
CA CYS A 163 15.94 -1.29 5.57
C CYS A 163 15.26 -1.25 6.95
N LEU A 164 14.00 -0.89 6.96
CA LEU A 164 13.06 -1.10 8.06
C LEU A 164 11.94 -2.00 7.59
N GLN A 165 11.25 -2.64 8.52
CA GLN A 165 10.10 -3.51 8.24
C GLN A 165 8.87 -3.00 8.98
N PHE A 166 7.72 -2.90 8.29
CA PHE A 166 6.49 -2.39 8.92
C PHE A 166 5.80 -3.39 9.84
N ASP A 167 6.02 -4.64 9.59
CA ASP A 167 5.38 -5.77 10.29
C ASP A 167 6.30 -6.46 11.28
N ASP A 168 7.45 -5.86 11.56
CA ASP A 168 8.43 -6.34 12.54
C ASP A 168 8.86 -5.17 13.45
N ASP A 169 9.20 -5.46 14.69
CA ASP A 169 9.73 -4.54 15.71
C ASP A 169 11.25 -4.49 15.76
N SER A 170 11.92 -5.13 14.80
CA SER A 170 13.37 -5.12 14.67
C SER A 170 13.91 -3.71 14.37
N ALA A 171 15.09 -3.41 14.89
CA ALA A 171 15.80 -2.18 14.55
C ALA A 171 16.18 -2.15 13.07
N GLU A 172 16.49 -0.94 12.55
CA GLU A 172 17.05 -0.81 11.20
C GLU A 172 18.25 -1.74 11.02
N ALA A 173 18.32 -2.39 9.90
CA ALA A 173 19.43 -3.26 9.56
C ALA A 173 20.10 -2.82 8.25
N ASP A 174 21.43 -2.96 8.23
CA ASP A 174 22.21 -2.93 6.98
C ASP A 174 22.04 -4.32 6.36
N ILE A 175 21.08 -4.43 5.47
CA ILE A 175 20.78 -5.69 4.77
C ILE A 175 21.24 -5.52 3.32
N LEU A 176 22.42 -6.01 3.08
CA LEU A 176 23.01 -6.07 1.75
C LEU A 176 21.99 -6.63 0.76
N ASN A 177 21.84 -5.95 -0.36
CA ASN A 177 21.05 -6.38 -1.52
C ASN A 177 19.52 -6.26 -1.41
N ARG A 178 18.94 -5.58 -0.40
CA ARG A 178 17.49 -5.26 -0.47
C ARG A 178 17.19 -4.31 -1.63
N PHE A 179 17.91 -3.20 -1.65
CA PHE A 179 17.78 -2.15 -2.66
C PHE A 179 19.06 -2.02 -3.51
N ASN A 180 19.90 -3.09 -3.49
CA ASN A 180 21.18 -3.17 -4.18
C ASN A 180 22.08 -1.93 -3.93
N ASP A 181 22.06 -1.43 -2.69
CA ASP A 181 22.80 -0.22 -2.25
C ASP A 181 22.64 0.97 -3.20
N THR A 182 21.53 1.00 -3.94
CA THR A 182 21.32 1.96 -5.02
C THR A 182 20.14 2.89 -4.72
N GLU A 183 20.46 4.18 -4.58
CA GLU A 183 19.45 5.21 -4.36
C GLU A 183 18.45 5.29 -5.52
N PRO A 184 17.15 5.48 -5.23
CA PRO A 184 16.16 5.69 -6.27
C PRO A 184 16.45 6.98 -7.06
N THR A 185 15.93 7.03 -8.27
CA THR A 185 16.01 8.19 -9.17
C THR A 185 14.63 8.83 -9.33
N THR A 186 14.48 9.73 -10.30
CA THR A 186 13.18 10.33 -10.65
C THR A 186 12.27 9.40 -11.47
N SER A 187 12.73 8.22 -11.85
CA SER A 187 12.01 7.31 -12.74
C SER A 187 12.07 5.84 -12.35
N VAL A 188 13.04 5.45 -11.51
CA VAL A 188 13.23 4.06 -11.09
C VAL A 188 13.69 3.96 -9.65
N PHE A 189 13.34 2.86 -8.99
CA PHE A 189 14.02 2.35 -7.81
C PHE A 189 14.67 1.00 -8.14
N THR A 190 15.61 0.56 -7.32
CA THR A 190 16.32 -0.70 -7.53
C THR A 190 15.88 -1.72 -6.48
N VAL A 191 15.67 -2.96 -6.92
CA VAL A 191 15.50 -4.12 -6.05
C VAL A 191 16.72 -5.02 -6.18
N GLY A 192 17.15 -5.59 -5.08
CA GLY A 192 18.32 -6.46 -5.02
C GLY A 192 18.00 -7.92 -5.38
N ASP A 193 19.00 -8.76 -5.26
CA ASP A 193 18.95 -10.21 -5.50
C ASP A 193 18.95 -11.02 -4.20
N ALA A 194 18.53 -10.40 -3.09
CA ALA A 194 18.58 -11.03 -1.78
C ALA A 194 17.79 -12.33 -1.74
N ASP A 195 18.51 -13.43 -1.55
CA ASP A 195 17.96 -14.78 -1.43
C ASP A 195 16.91 -14.85 -0.30
N GLY A 196 15.73 -15.39 -0.62
CA GLY A 196 14.67 -15.63 0.33
C GLY A 196 14.00 -14.37 0.87
N GLN A 197 14.03 -13.25 0.12
CA GLN A 197 13.49 -11.98 0.59
C GLN A 197 12.52 -11.34 -0.40
N THR A 198 11.67 -10.48 0.10
CA THR A 198 10.52 -9.86 -0.58
C THR A 198 10.84 -9.24 -1.95
N VAL A 199 12.01 -8.60 -2.07
CA VAL A 199 12.21 -7.58 -3.10
C VAL A 199 12.42 -8.11 -4.51
N SER A 200 12.99 -9.30 -4.69
CA SER A 200 13.24 -9.86 -6.03
C SER A 200 13.04 -11.39 -6.08
N LEU A 201 12.20 -11.94 -5.22
CA LEU A 201 11.85 -13.36 -5.28
C LEU A 201 11.30 -13.71 -6.67
N GLN A 202 11.79 -14.82 -7.20
CA GLN A 202 11.21 -15.40 -8.41
C GLN A 202 9.88 -16.04 -8.05
N ASP A 203 8.83 -15.74 -8.78
CA ASP A 203 7.58 -16.50 -8.71
C ASP A 203 7.81 -17.87 -9.35
N GLU A 204 7.70 -18.95 -8.57
CA GLU A 204 7.91 -20.30 -9.06
C GLU A 204 6.69 -20.85 -9.83
N ASP A 205 5.59 -20.08 -9.89
CA ASP A 205 4.33 -20.49 -10.54
C ASP A 205 4.17 -19.85 -11.95
N ASN A 206 5.16 -20.04 -12.82
CA ASN A 206 5.00 -19.86 -14.27
C ASN A 206 5.38 -21.11 -15.02
#